data_2984c496162c33ef018ddda78dbb7d01
#
_entry.id   2984c496162c33ef018ddda78dbb7d01
#
_cell.length_a   1.000
_cell.length_b   1.000
_cell.length_c   1.000
_cell.angle_alpha   90.00
_cell.angle_beta   90.00
_cell.angle_gamma   90.00
#
_symmetry.space_group_name_H-M   'P 1'
#
loop_
_entity.id
_entity.type
_entity.pdbx_description
1 polymer ?
#
loop_
_entity_poly.entity_id
_entity_poly.type
_entity_poly.pdbx_seq_one_letter_code
_entity_poly.pdbx_strand_id
1 'polypeptide(L)'
;LNDKELLIATDGGGVHKINVDTYQITPEIVADYNSNNGMNGNSINDIFVDDEERVWLANYPIGITIQNNRYTSYKWIKHSIGNKQSLINDQVNAIIEDREGDLWFATNNGISFFNSKTGQWRSVLSAFEESQGNKSHIFLTICEVAPGIIWAGGYSSGAYQIDKKTFSVSYFMPPLYTHTNKRPDKYIRDIRTDMQGYIWSGGFYNLKRINLKTQEVRFYDGLNSITAIVEKDEKSMWIGSATGLCLLD
;
A
#
# COMPACT_ATOMS: atom_id res chain seq x y z
N LEU A 1 6.65 -10.11 16.47
CA LEU A 1 7.07 -11.12 15.48
C LEU A 1 8.55 -11.45 15.71
N ASN A 2 8.93 -12.68 15.56
CA ASN A 2 10.33 -13.08 15.54
C ASN A 2 10.76 -13.41 14.11
N ASP A 3 12.05 -13.55 13.86
CA ASP A 3 12.63 -13.80 12.53
C ASP A 3 12.15 -15.10 11.85
N LYS A 4 11.36 -15.91 12.57
CA LYS A 4 10.84 -17.21 12.12
C LYS A 4 9.34 -17.19 11.83
N GLU A 5 8.67 -16.07 12.02
CA GLU A 5 7.22 -15.93 11.86
C GLU A 5 6.88 -14.85 10.83
N LEU A 6 6.02 -15.21 9.90
CA LEU A 6 5.47 -14.32 8.89
C LEU A 6 3.94 -14.22 9.07
N LEU A 7 3.39 -13.02 9.04
CA LEU A 7 1.95 -12.81 8.96
C LEU A 7 1.50 -12.72 7.50
N ILE A 8 0.42 -13.40 7.20
CA ILE A 8 -0.18 -13.44 5.85
C ILE A 8 -1.61 -12.92 5.94
N ALA A 9 -1.88 -11.83 5.23
CA ALA A 9 -3.23 -11.33 5.01
C ALA A 9 -3.92 -12.13 3.90
N THR A 10 -5.19 -12.43 4.09
CA THR A 10 -5.98 -13.19 3.11
C THR A 10 -7.31 -12.52 2.84
N ASP A 11 -7.83 -12.73 1.64
CA ASP A 11 -9.19 -12.32 1.27
C ASP A 11 -10.19 -13.38 1.78
N GLY A 12 -10.87 -13.05 2.87
CA GLY A 12 -11.89 -13.88 3.49
C GLY A 12 -11.41 -14.83 4.60
N GLY A 13 -10.11 -15.07 4.76
CA GLY A 13 -9.57 -15.96 5.81
C GLY A 13 -9.00 -15.24 7.04
N GLY A 14 -8.94 -13.91 7.02
CA GLY A 14 -8.28 -13.13 8.07
C GLY A 14 -6.77 -13.13 7.95
N VAL A 15 -6.06 -13.10 9.08
CA VAL A 15 -4.62 -13.13 9.16
C VAL A 15 -4.16 -14.49 9.66
N HIS A 16 -3.20 -15.07 8.95
CA HIS A 16 -2.54 -16.32 9.33
C HIS A 16 -1.08 -16.06 9.66
N LYS A 17 -0.54 -16.87 10.55
CA LYS A 17 0.88 -16.90 10.86
C LYS A 17 1.49 -18.16 10.23
N ILE A 18 2.61 -18.00 9.53
CA ILE A 18 3.43 -19.11 9.05
C ILE A 18 4.76 -19.13 9.79
N ASN A 19 5.17 -20.30 10.21
CA ASN A 19 6.53 -20.53 10.66
C ASN A 19 7.40 -20.82 9.44
N VAL A 20 8.42 -20.00 9.17
CA VAL A 20 9.24 -20.10 7.96
C VAL A 20 10.17 -21.31 7.92
N ASP A 21 10.48 -21.92 9.08
CA ASP A 21 11.32 -23.12 9.17
C ASP A 21 10.51 -24.40 8.90
N THR A 22 9.27 -24.45 9.42
CA THR A 22 8.43 -25.66 9.39
C THR A 22 7.30 -25.59 8.38
N TYR A 23 7.03 -24.42 7.82
CA TYR A 23 5.91 -24.11 6.94
C TYR A 23 4.53 -24.38 7.56
N GLN A 24 4.47 -24.47 8.88
CA GLN A 24 3.22 -24.65 9.58
C GLN A 24 2.44 -23.34 9.57
N ILE A 25 1.18 -23.42 9.13
CA ILE A 25 0.25 -22.27 9.06
C ILE A 25 -0.77 -22.40 10.17
N THR A 26 -0.98 -21.32 10.91
CA THR A 26 -2.00 -21.21 11.97
C THR A 26 -2.82 -19.94 11.80
N PRO A 27 -4.15 -19.96 12.04
CA PRO A 27 -4.94 -18.72 12.13
C PRO A 27 -4.41 -17.88 13.30
N GLU A 28 -4.21 -16.58 13.08
CA GLU A 28 -3.70 -15.65 14.10
C GLU A 28 -4.77 -14.62 14.48
N ILE A 29 -5.38 -13.97 13.48
CA ILE A 29 -6.42 -12.96 13.70
C ILE A 29 -7.58 -13.27 12.76
N VAL A 30 -8.73 -13.64 13.33
CA VAL A 30 -9.95 -13.96 12.60
C VAL A 30 -11.11 -13.16 13.20
N ALA A 31 -12.03 -12.70 12.35
CA ALA A 31 -13.19 -11.95 12.81
C ALA A 31 -14.08 -12.80 13.73
N ASP A 32 -14.37 -12.24 14.89
CA ASP A 32 -15.43 -12.77 15.77
C ASP A 32 -16.67 -11.86 15.66
N TYR A 33 -17.64 -12.31 14.89
CA TYR A 33 -18.87 -11.58 14.63
C TYR A 33 -19.79 -11.44 15.87
N ASN A 34 -19.47 -12.16 16.95
CA ASN A 34 -20.21 -12.08 18.22
C ASN A 34 -19.57 -11.07 19.19
N SER A 35 -18.40 -10.53 18.86
CA SER A 35 -17.67 -9.57 19.68
C SER A 35 -17.80 -8.15 19.13
N ASN A 36 -18.25 -7.21 19.95
CA ASN A 36 -18.26 -5.79 19.60
C ASN A 36 -16.85 -5.17 19.52
N ASN A 37 -15.82 -5.89 19.96
CA ASN A 37 -14.42 -5.43 20.01
C ASN A 37 -13.50 -6.24 19.09
N GLY A 38 -14.05 -7.11 18.26
CA GLY A 38 -13.31 -7.95 17.32
C GLY A 38 -13.05 -7.28 15.97
N MET A 39 -12.27 -7.97 15.14
CA MET A 39 -12.10 -7.62 13.72
C MET A 39 -13.46 -7.76 13.00
N ASN A 40 -13.83 -6.80 12.16
CA ASN A 40 -15.17 -6.70 11.56
C ASN A 40 -15.27 -7.35 10.17
N GLY A 41 -14.33 -8.20 9.82
CA GLY A 41 -14.30 -8.92 8.55
C GLY A 41 -12.98 -9.63 8.33
N ASN A 42 -13.00 -10.68 7.52
CA ASN A 42 -11.83 -11.53 7.26
C ASN A 42 -11.12 -11.21 5.93
N SER A 43 -11.61 -10.22 5.17
CA SER A 43 -10.92 -9.74 3.96
C SER A 43 -9.91 -8.67 4.34
N ILE A 44 -8.63 -9.00 4.26
CA ILE A 44 -7.53 -8.11 4.64
C ILE A 44 -6.70 -7.78 3.40
N ASN A 45 -6.68 -6.51 3.03
CA ASN A 45 -5.94 -6.04 1.87
C ASN A 45 -4.46 -5.80 2.14
N ASP A 46 -4.13 -5.41 3.39
CA ASP A 46 -2.75 -5.10 3.77
C ASP A 46 -2.55 -5.27 5.28
N ILE A 47 -1.30 -5.59 5.67
CA ILE A 47 -0.83 -5.69 7.05
C ILE A 47 0.39 -4.78 7.21
N PHE A 48 0.39 -4.02 8.29
CA PHE A 48 1.54 -3.24 8.73
C PHE A 48 1.78 -3.47 10.23
N VAL A 49 3.03 -3.66 10.62
CA VAL A 49 3.44 -3.76 12.04
C VAL A 49 4.31 -2.56 12.34
N ASP A 50 3.88 -1.75 13.30
CA ASP A 50 4.59 -0.53 13.69
C ASP A 50 5.68 -0.80 14.74
N ASP A 51 6.46 0.24 15.06
CA ASP A 51 7.57 0.18 16.02
C ASP A 51 7.13 -0.13 17.48
N GLU A 52 5.83 0.00 17.77
CA GLU A 52 5.24 -0.40 19.06
C GLU A 52 4.69 -1.82 19.05
N GLU A 53 5.00 -2.60 18.00
CA GLU A 53 4.51 -3.98 17.78
C GLU A 53 2.98 -4.07 17.61
N ARG A 54 2.32 -2.96 17.24
CA ARG A 54 0.89 -2.99 16.90
C ARG A 54 0.73 -3.49 15.48
N VAL A 55 -0.24 -4.36 15.27
CA VAL A 55 -0.61 -4.85 13.94
C VAL A 55 -1.76 -4.01 13.40
N TRP A 56 -1.52 -3.37 12.28
CA TRP A 56 -2.51 -2.59 11.53
C TRP A 56 -3.00 -3.41 10.36
N LEU A 57 -4.30 -3.54 10.22
CA LEU A 57 -4.96 -4.33 9.19
C LEU A 57 -5.87 -3.45 8.35
N ALA A 58 -5.65 -3.43 7.05
CA ALA A 58 -6.57 -2.81 6.10
C ALA A 58 -7.73 -3.77 5.79
N ASN A 59 -8.86 -3.60 6.48
CA ASN A 59 -10.04 -4.44 6.32
C ASN A 59 -10.89 -3.98 5.13
N TYR A 60 -11.16 -4.88 4.19
CA TYR A 60 -12.09 -4.61 3.12
C TYR A 60 -13.52 -5.11 3.49
N PRO A 61 -14.56 -4.30 3.26
CA PRO A 61 -14.58 -2.89 2.83
C PRO A 61 -14.63 -1.88 3.99
N ILE A 62 -14.23 -2.22 5.20
CA ILE A 62 -14.70 -1.59 6.45
C ILE A 62 -13.58 -0.90 7.26
N GLY A 63 -12.59 -0.27 6.62
CA GLY A 63 -11.65 0.59 7.34
C GLY A 63 -10.42 -0.14 7.88
N ILE A 64 -9.95 0.23 9.05
CA ILE A 64 -8.71 -0.26 9.65
C ILE A 64 -8.98 -0.89 11.01
N THR A 65 -8.36 -2.04 11.25
CA THR A 65 -8.27 -2.65 12.59
C THR A 65 -6.86 -2.49 13.12
N ILE A 66 -6.73 -2.10 14.38
CA ILE A 66 -5.44 -2.07 15.09
C ILE A 66 -5.50 -3.09 16.20
N GLN A 67 -4.61 -4.07 16.17
CA GLN A 67 -4.39 -4.99 17.27
C GLN A 67 -3.19 -4.52 18.09
N ASN A 68 -3.42 -4.34 19.38
CA ASN A 68 -2.35 -4.08 20.33
C ASN A 68 -2.06 -5.36 21.09
N ASN A 69 -0.85 -5.94 20.92
CA ASN A 69 -0.46 -7.19 21.58
C ASN A 69 -0.39 -7.10 23.12
N ARG A 70 -0.38 -5.88 23.67
CA ARG A 70 -0.42 -5.65 25.14
C ARG A 70 -1.85 -5.63 25.70
N TYR A 71 -2.85 -5.47 24.83
CA TYR A 71 -4.26 -5.42 25.21
C TYR A 71 -5.07 -6.17 24.15
N THR A 72 -5.96 -7.05 24.55
CA THR A 72 -6.87 -7.82 23.66
C THR A 72 -7.97 -6.97 23.04
N SER A 73 -7.81 -5.65 22.97
CA SER A 73 -8.81 -4.72 22.44
C SER A 73 -8.38 -4.16 21.08
N TYR A 74 -9.29 -4.20 20.11
CA TYR A 74 -9.14 -3.56 18.81
C TYR A 74 -9.70 -2.15 18.84
N LYS A 75 -9.07 -1.20 18.13
CA LYS A 75 -9.60 0.13 17.89
C LYS A 75 -9.95 0.28 16.42
N TRP A 76 -11.20 0.60 16.16
CA TRP A 76 -11.66 0.93 14.81
C TRP A 76 -11.35 2.39 14.47
N ILE A 77 -10.75 2.59 13.30
CA ILE A 77 -10.59 3.90 12.68
C ILE A 77 -11.42 3.88 11.41
N LYS A 78 -12.43 4.75 11.35
CA LYS A 78 -13.40 4.81 10.26
C LYS A 78 -13.52 6.23 9.71
N HIS A 79 -14.02 6.31 8.47
CA HIS A 79 -14.47 7.56 7.90
C HIS A 79 -15.65 8.13 8.71
N SER A 80 -15.61 9.44 8.95
CA SER A 80 -16.72 10.16 9.60
C SER A 80 -17.15 11.32 8.72
N ILE A 81 -18.39 11.26 8.22
CA ILE A 81 -18.95 12.27 7.32
C ILE A 81 -18.88 13.64 7.98
N GLY A 82 -18.30 14.61 7.25
CA GLY A 82 -18.14 15.99 7.74
C GLY A 82 -16.97 16.20 8.71
N ASN A 83 -16.30 15.15 9.17
CA ASN A 83 -15.13 15.24 10.04
C ASN A 83 -13.83 15.07 9.21
N LYS A 84 -13.11 16.17 9.00
CA LYS A 84 -11.80 16.16 8.32
C LYS A 84 -10.68 15.50 9.14
N GLN A 85 -10.90 15.22 10.42
CA GLN A 85 -9.98 14.52 11.31
C GLN A 85 -10.33 13.03 11.42
N SER A 86 -10.55 12.40 10.25
CA SER A 86 -10.83 10.97 10.12
C SER A 86 -10.29 10.42 8.81
N LEU A 87 -10.31 9.11 8.61
CA LEU A 87 -10.08 8.50 7.31
C LEU A 87 -10.97 9.14 6.23
N ILE A 88 -10.41 9.32 5.03
CA ILE A 88 -11.18 9.84 3.88
C ILE A 88 -12.17 8.81 3.34
N ASN A 89 -11.88 7.53 3.51
CA ASN A 89 -12.73 6.44 3.05
C ASN A 89 -12.42 5.15 3.83
N ASP A 90 -13.43 4.33 4.11
CA ASP A 90 -13.27 3.09 4.88
C ASP A 90 -12.63 1.94 4.09
N GLN A 91 -12.57 2.05 2.76
CA GLN A 91 -11.93 1.03 1.92
C GLN A 91 -10.45 1.34 1.78
N VAL A 92 -9.64 0.80 2.69
CA VAL A 92 -8.19 0.97 2.72
C VAL A 92 -7.53 -0.18 1.97
N ASN A 93 -6.65 0.15 1.03
CA ASN A 93 -5.97 -0.81 0.15
C ASN A 93 -4.50 -1.02 0.55
N ALA A 94 -3.84 0.01 1.07
CA ALA A 94 -2.45 -0.08 1.51
C ALA A 94 -2.17 0.90 2.65
N ILE A 95 -1.19 0.53 3.48
CA ILE A 95 -0.74 1.31 4.64
C ILE A 95 0.79 1.36 4.60
N ILE A 96 1.37 2.53 4.84
CA ILE A 96 2.80 2.67 5.10
C ILE A 96 3.06 3.60 6.28
N GLU A 97 4.15 3.37 6.98
CA GLU A 97 4.82 4.34 7.82
C GLU A 97 5.95 4.99 7.04
N ASP A 98 6.03 6.32 7.07
CA ASP A 98 7.14 7.03 6.46
C ASP A 98 8.32 7.14 7.43
N ARG A 99 9.48 7.60 6.95
CA ARG A 99 10.72 7.71 7.73
C ARG A 99 10.66 8.63 8.94
N GLU A 100 9.61 9.45 9.06
CA GLU A 100 9.37 10.31 10.22
C GLU A 100 8.40 9.70 11.23
N GLY A 101 7.85 8.49 10.94
CA GLY A 101 6.92 7.75 11.77
C GLY A 101 5.46 8.18 11.58
N ASP A 102 5.14 8.89 10.51
CA ASP A 102 3.77 9.25 10.17
C ASP A 102 3.14 8.20 9.23
N LEU A 103 1.81 8.03 9.31
CA LEU A 103 1.12 6.98 8.58
C LEU A 103 0.38 7.53 7.35
N TRP A 104 0.42 6.74 6.28
CA TRP A 104 -0.26 7.01 5.02
C TRP A 104 -1.14 5.85 4.62
N PHE A 105 -2.35 6.14 4.18
CA PHE A 105 -3.37 5.15 3.83
C PHE A 105 -3.87 5.40 2.40
N ALA A 106 -3.62 4.45 1.51
CA ALA A 106 -4.21 4.45 0.18
C ALA A 106 -5.64 3.91 0.24
N THR A 107 -6.61 4.65 -0.29
CA THR A 107 -8.02 4.28 -0.18
C THR A 107 -8.74 4.33 -1.53
N ASN A 108 -9.99 3.87 -1.55
CA ASN A 108 -10.84 3.96 -2.74
C ASN A 108 -11.35 5.39 -3.04
N ASN A 109 -11.02 6.38 -2.21
CA ASN A 109 -11.39 7.78 -2.45
C ASN A 109 -10.30 8.75 -2.03
N GLY A 110 -9.09 8.54 -2.50
CA GLY A 110 -7.94 9.38 -2.17
C GLY A 110 -7.00 8.74 -1.15
N ILE A 111 -6.21 9.59 -0.53
CA ILE A 111 -5.16 9.20 0.41
C ILE A 111 -5.40 9.92 1.73
N SER A 112 -5.30 9.19 2.84
CA SER A 112 -5.26 9.78 4.18
C SER A 112 -3.84 9.78 4.71
N PHE A 113 -3.47 10.88 5.34
CA PHE A 113 -2.25 11.06 6.11
C PHE A 113 -2.62 11.22 7.58
N PHE A 114 -1.89 10.56 8.45
CA PHE A 114 -2.01 10.69 9.90
C PHE A 114 -0.66 11.07 10.50
N ASN A 115 -0.61 12.22 11.15
CA ASN A 115 0.57 12.62 11.89
C ASN A 115 0.60 11.95 13.26
N SER A 116 1.53 11.04 13.46
CA SER A 116 1.63 10.20 14.66
C SER A 116 1.94 11.01 15.93
N LYS A 117 2.64 12.15 15.81
CA LYS A 117 3.01 13.00 16.93
C LYS A 117 1.88 13.91 17.40
N THR A 118 1.06 14.42 16.48
CA THR A 118 -0.01 15.38 16.77
C THR A 118 -1.40 14.75 16.79
N GLY A 119 -1.56 13.55 16.25
CA GLY A 119 -2.85 12.87 16.05
C GLY A 119 -3.72 13.51 14.97
N GLN A 120 -3.16 14.40 14.14
CA GLN A 120 -3.92 15.09 13.11
C GLN A 120 -4.03 14.29 11.82
N TRP A 121 -5.20 14.33 11.21
CA TRP A 121 -5.49 13.74 9.91
C TRP A 121 -5.47 14.79 8.80
N ARG A 122 -5.07 14.37 7.63
CA ARG A 122 -5.18 15.15 6.40
C ARG A 122 -5.53 14.24 5.22
N SER A 123 -6.41 14.72 4.36
CA SER A 123 -6.76 14.04 3.10
C SER A 123 -6.01 14.66 1.93
N VAL A 124 -5.63 13.82 0.97
CA VAL A 124 -4.93 14.22 -0.25
C VAL A 124 -5.54 13.45 -1.42
N LEU A 125 -5.66 14.10 -2.57
CA LEU A 125 -6.19 13.47 -3.79
C LEU A 125 -7.60 12.90 -3.63
N SER A 126 -8.46 13.58 -2.88
CA SER A 126 -9.87 13.20 -2.76
C SER A 126 -10.69 13.68 -3.95
N ALA A 127 -11.80 12.96 -4.25
CA ALA A 127 -12.74 13.37 -5.28
C ALA A 127 -13.33 14.79 -5.05
N PHE A 128 -13.35 15.25 -3.80
CA PHE A 128 -13.83 16.59 -3.42
C PHE A 128 -12.82 17.71 -3.72
N GLU A 129 -11.52 17.39 -3.81
CA GLU A 129 -10.47 18.39 -4.03
C GLU A 129 -10.18 18.61 -5.52
N GLU A 130 -10.52 17.66 -6.38
CA GLU A 130 -10.33 17.77 -7.83
C GLU A 130 -11.65 18.08 -8.55
N SER A 131 -11.95 19.36 -8.74
CA SER A 131 -13.09 19.83 -9.57
C SER A 131 -12.91 19.58 -11.08
N GLN A 132 -11.88 18.87 -11.51
CA GLN A 132 -11.52 18.70 -12.92
C GLN A 132 -11.31 17.25 -13.35
N GLY A 133 -12.35 16.68 -13.94
CA GLY A 133 -12.27 15.57 -14.90
C GLY A 133 -12.27 14.16 -14.31
N ASN A 134 -12.79 13.22 -15.08
CA ASN A 134 -12.93 11.76 -14.86
C ASN A 134 -11.65 11.01 -14.45
N LYS A 135 -10.98 11.39 -13.35
CA LYS A 135 -9.86 10.64 -12.81
C LYS A 135 -10.35 9.72 -11.69
N SER A 136 -9.91 8.49 -11.70
CA SER A 136 -10.14 7.57 -10.61
C SER A 136 -9.38 8.04 -9.37
N HIS A 137 -10.03 8.07 -8.22
CA HIS A 137 -9.43 8.37 -6.92
C HIS A 137 -9.14 7.10 -6.12
N ILE A 138 -9.19 5.94 -6.77
CA ILE A 138 -8.89 4.65 -6.17
C ILE A 138 -7.38 4.45 -6.19
N PHE A 139 -6.75 4.47 -5.01
CA PHE A 139 -5.34 4.18 -4.82
C PHE A 139 -5.17 2.79 -4.23
N LEU A 140 -4.30 1.98 -4.85
CA LEU A 140 -4.09 0.58 -4.52
C LEU A 140 -2.79 0.35 -3.76
N THR A 141 -1.83 1.27 -3.92
CA THR A 141 -0.50 1.18 -3.32
C THR A 141 0.03 2.57 -2.99
N ILE A 142 0.92 2.61 -2.01
CA ILE A 142 1.60 3.83 -1.57
C ILE A 142 3.01 3.48 -1.10
N CYS A 143 3.99 4.34 -1.32
CA CYS A 143 5.39 4.11 -0.96
C CYS A 143 6.12 5.44 -0.75
N GLU A 144 6.94 5.56 0.29
CA GLU A 144 7.92 6.65 0.39
C GLU A 144 9.15 6.32 -0.45
N VAL A 145 9.26 6.96 -1.62
CA VAL A 145 10.30 6.67 -2.60
C VAL A 145 11.61 7.42 -2.36
N ALA A 146 11.54 8.52 -1.64
CA ALA A 146 12.68 9.30 -1.15
C ALA A 146 12.22 10.06 0.11
N PRO A 147 13.13 10.58 0.97
CA PRO A 147 12.74 11.28 2.18
C PRO A 147 11.70 12.39 1.91
N GLY A 148 10.50 12.22 2.47
CA GLY A 148 9.37 13.14 2.31
C GLY A 148 8.72 13.15 0.92
N ILE A 149 9.07 12.23 0.03
CA ILE A 149 8.45 12.08 -1.30
C ILE A 149 7.66 10.77 -1.33
N ILE A 150 6.36 10.89 -1.35
CA ILE A 150 5.42 9.78 -1.35
C ILE A 150 4.90 9.56 -2.77
N TRP A 151 4.91 8.31 -3.22
CA TRP A 151 4.26 7.92 -4.44
C TRP A 151 3.04 7.07 -4.13
N ALA A 152 1.96 7.31 -4.87
CA ALA A 152 0.74 6.51 -4.79
C ALA A 152 0.33 6.05 -6.18
N GLY A 153 0.03 4.77 -6.31
CA GLY A 153 -0.43 4.13 -7.53
C GLY A 153 -1.89 3.72 -7.42
N GLY A 154 -2.64 3.84 -8.51
CA GLY A 154 -4.07 3.65 -8.43
C GLY A 154 -4.69 2.81 -9.55
N TYR A 155 -5.98 2.58 -9.39
CA TYR A 155 -6.82 1.92 -10.37
C TYR A 155 -7.18 2.91 -11.48
N SER A 156 -6.61 2.72 -12.67
CA SER A 156 -6.84 3.58 -13.83
C SER A 156 -6.36 5.04 -13.73
N SER A 157 -5.69 5.42 -12.66
CA SER A 157 -5.19 6.79 -12.40
C SER A 157 -3.69 6.96 -12.63
N GLY A 158 -2.92 5.87 -12.76
CA GLY A 158 -1.46 5.94 -12.85
C GLY A 158 -0.80 6.22 -11.51
N ALA A 159 0.36 6.89 -11.53
CA ALA A 159 1.12 7.24 -10.33
C ALA A 159 1.07 8.75 -10.04
N TYR A 160 0.94 9.08 -8.77
CA TYR A 160 1.03 10.44 -8.25
C TYR A 160 2.19 10.54 -7.28
N GLN A 161 2.88 11.67 -7.33
CA GLN A 161 3.90 12.06 -6.36
C GLN A 161 3.32 13.12 -5.44
N ILE A 162 3.53 12.95 -4.15
CA ILE A 162 3.12 13.86 -3.09
C ILE A 162 4.39 14.32 -2.36
N ASP A 163 4.60 15.61 -2.25
CA ASP A 163 5.60 16.20 -1.37
C ASP A 163 5.01 16.32 0.04
N LYS A 164 5.55 15.61 1.02
CA LYS A 164 5.04 15.58 2.40
C LYS A 164 5.07 16.95 3.07
N LYS A 165 6.06 17.78 2.77
CA LYS A 165 6.23 19.10 3.42
C LYS A 165 5.18 20.10 2.98
N THR A 166 4.87 20.11 1.68
CA THR A 166 3.94 21.09 1.09
C THR A 166 2.56 20.50 0.85
N PHE A 167 2.45 19.17 0.81
CA PHE A 167 1.32 18.39 0.32
C PHE A 167 0.95 18.74 -1.13
N SER A 168 1.90 19.28 -1.87
CA SER A 168 1.72 19.45 -3.31
C SER A 168 1.72 18.10 -4.02
N VAL A 169 0.86 17.98 -5.02
CA VAL A 169 0.65 16.76 -5.77
C VAL A 169 1.02 16.99 -7.22
N SER A 170 1.77 16.06 -7.80
CA SER A 170 2.05 16.03 -9.24
C SER A 170 1.76 14.63 -9.80
N TYR A 171 1.26 14.59 -11.03
CA TYR A 171 1.08 13.34 -11.75
C TYR A 171 2.43 12.90 -12.32
N PHE A 172 2.82 11.68 -12.02
CA PHE A 172 4.06 11.11 -12.57
C PHE A 172 3.75 10.32 -13.83
N MET A 173 4.21 10.86 -14.97
CA MET A 173 4.23 10.15 -16.24
C MET A 173 5.68 10.16 -16.73
N PRO A 174 6.36 9.00 -16.76
CA PRO A 174 7.72 8.95 -17.28
C PRO A 174 7.77 9.45 -18.74
N PRO A 175 8.76 10.27 -19.09
CA PRO A 175 8.88 10.84 -20.45
C PRO A 175 8.98 9.80 -21.57
N LEU A 176 9.41 8.58 -21.23
CA LEU A 176 9.68 7.47 -22.17
C LEU A 176 8.45 6.74 -22.70
N TYR A 177 7.24 7.06 -22.23
CA TYR A 177 6.03 6.54 -22.87
C TYR A 177 5.83 7.03 -24.30
N THR A 178 6.53 8.09 -24.72
CA THR A 178 6.43 8.66 -26.06
C THR A 178 7.18 7.86 -27.13
N HIS A 179 8.09 6.97 -26.75
CA HIS A 179 8.97 6.26 -27.70
C HIS A 179 8.74 4.74 -27.78
N THR A 180 7.84 4.20 -26.98
CA THR A 180 7.48 2.79 -27.05
C THR A 180 6.02 2.67 -27.46
N ASN A 181 5.68 1.73 -28.36
CA ASN A 181 4.29 1.37 -28.68
C ASN A 181 3.54 0.75 -27.48
N LYS A 182 4.10 0.83 -26.28
CA LYS A 182 3.51 0.32 -25.04
C LYS A 182 2.56 1.35 -24.47
N ARG A 183 1.32 0.94 -24.25
CA ARG A 183 0.31 1.79 -23.60
C ARG A 183 0.76 2.16 -22.19
N PRO A 184 0.53 3.41 -21.74
CA PRO A 184 0.73 3.77 -20.34
C PRO A 184 -0.09 2.84 -19.45
N ASP A 185 0.58 2.14 -18.55
CA ASP A 185 -0.13 1.35 -17.55
C ASP A 185 -0.65 2.30 -16.48
N LYS A 186 -1.95 2.58 -16.57
CA LYS A 186 -2.65 3.40 -15.59
C LYS A 186 -3.09 2.62 -14.36
N TYR A 187 -2.98 1.28 -14.42
CA TYR A 187 -3.27 0.41 -13.31
C TYR A 187 -1.95 0.06 -12.62
N ILE A 188 -1.76 0.58 -11.43
CA ILE A 188 -0.58 0.33 -10.61
C ILE A 188 -1.03 -0.35 -9.34
N ARG A 189 -0.58 -1.59 -9.14
CA ARG A 189 -0.96 -2.43 -8.01
C ARG A 189 0.06 -2.37 -6.89
N ASP A 190 1.35 -2.26 -7.22
CA ASP A 190 2.40 -2.16 -6.22
C ASP A 190 3.52 -1.20 -6.65
N ILE A 191 4.06 -0.47 -5.69
CA ILE A 191 5.22 0.42 -5.82
C ILE A 191 6.14 0.16 -4.64
N ARG A 192 7.42 -0.11 -4.93
CA ARG A 192 8.47 -0.32 -3.93
C ARG A 192 9.75 0.39 -4.32
N THR A 193 10.60 0.66 -3.34
CA THR A 193 11.99 1.08 -3.56
C THR A 193 12.91 -0.08 -3.24
N ASP A 194 14.01 -0.23 -4.02
CA ASP A 194 15.08 -1.14 -3.67
C ASP A 194 16.19 -0.42 -2.87
N MET A 195 17.11 -1.19 -2.27
CA MET A 195 18.24 -0.66 -1.50
C MET A 195 19.16 0.26 -2.31
N GLN A 196 19.11 0.17 -3.64
CA GLN A 196 19.86 1.04 -4.55
C GLN A 196 19.13 2.37 -4.84
N GLY A 197 17.90 2.52 -4.35
CA GLY A 197 17.06 3.71 -4.52
C GLY A 197 16.34 3.80 -5.87
N TYR A 198 16.23 2.69 -6.60
CA TYR A 198 15.32 2.63 -7.73
C TYR A 198 13.89 2.37 -7.26
N ILE A 199 12.93 2.85 -8.03
CA ILE A 199 11.53 2.59 -7.82
C ILE A 199 11.09 1.45 -8.73
N TRP A 200 10.46 0.44 -8.14
CA TRP A 200 9.78 -0.63 -8.86
C TRP A 200 8.29 -0.34 -8.88
N SER A 201 7.69 -0.49 -10.02
CA SER A 201 6.25 -0.29 -10.19
C SER A 201 5.67 -1.40 -11.04
N GLY A 202 4.69 -2.10 -10.48
CA GLY A 202 3.99 -3.20 -11.11
C GLY A 202 2.50 -2.93 -11.27
N GLY A 203 1.96 -3.37 -12.38
CA GLY A 203 0.56 -3.19 -12.71
C GLY A 203 0.03 -4.28 -13.64
N PHE A 204 -0.98 -3.94 -14.45
CA PHE A 204 -1.65 -4.92 -15.28
C PHE A 204 -0.78 -5.40 -16.45
N TYR A 205 -0.03 -4.49 -17.10
CA TYR A 205 0.65 -4.80 -18.35
C TYR A 205 2.15 -5.02 -18.22
N ASN A 206 2.80 -4.51 -17.17
CA ASN A 206 4.25 -4.62 -17.07
C ASN A 206 4.80 -4.33 -15.68
N LEU A 207 6.01 -4.83 -15.43
CA LEU A 207 6.89 -4.42 -14.35
C LEU A 207 7.88 -3.38 -14.88
N LYS A 208 8.13 -2.33 -14.10
CA LYS A 208 9.05 -1.24 -14.41
C LYS A 208 10.01 -1.02 -13.26
N ARG A 209 11.26 -0.69 -13.60
CA ARG A 209 12.26 -0.15 -12.67
C ARG A 209 12.61 1.27 -13.11
N ILE A 210 12.54 2.22 -12.21
CA ILE A 210 12.63 3.66 -12.51
C ILE A 210 13.77 4.26 -11.70
N ASN A 211 14.67 4.99 -12.37
CA ASN A 211 15.67 5.81 -11.71
C ASN A 211 15.14 7.25 -11.59
N LEU A 212 14.88 7.70 -10.35
CA LEU A 212 14.35 9.05 -10.13
C LEU A 212 15.30 10.17 -10.56
N LYS A 213 16.60 9.94 -10.48
CA LYS A 213 17.61 10.98 -10.79
C LYS A 213 17.78 11.17 -12.29
N THR A 214 17.84 10.07 -13.04
CA THR A 214 18.03 10.11 -14.50
C THR A 214 16.72 10.05 -15.27
N GLN A 215 15.61 9.72 -14.59
CA GLN A 215 14.28 9.46 -15.16
C GLN A 215 14.28 8.29 -16.17
N GLU A 216 15.31 7.46 -16.15
CA GLU A 216 15.34 6.24 -16.95
C GLU A 216 14.34 5.23 -16.44
N VAL A 217 13.64 4.58 -17.37
CA VAL A 217 12.68 3.51 -17.08
C VAL A 217 13.07 2.26 -17.83
N ARG A 218 13.30 1.18 -17.08
CA ARG A 218 13.51 -0.16 -17.63
C ARG A 218 12.21 -0.94 -17.51
N PHE A 219 11.78 -1.57 -18.60
CA PHE A 219 10.64 -2.48 -18.63
C PHE A 219 11.12 -3.93 -18.61
N TYR A 220 10.36 -4.77 -17.91
CA TYR A 220 10.59 -6.20 -17.85
C TYR A 220 9.45 -6.89 -18.61
N ASP A 221 9.78 -7.41 -19.80
CA ASP A 221 8.83 -8.08 -20.66
C ASP A 221 8.49 -9.49 -20.13
N GLY A 222 7.26 -9.93 -20.37
CA GLY A 222 6.78 -11.25 -19.93
C GLY A 222 6.25 -11.27 -18.47
N LEU A 223 6.45 -10.20 -17.71
CA LEU A 223 5.88 -10.04 -16.39
C LEU A 223 4.69 -9.08 -16.46
N ASN A 224 3.49 -9.60 -16.24
CA ASN A 224 2.24 -8.84 -16.25
C ASN A 224 1.36 -9.22 -15.05
N SER A 225 0.28 -8.46 -14.85
CA SER A 225 -0.67 -8.66 -13.75
C SER A 225 0.06 -8.77 -12.39
N ILE A 226 0.98 -7.84 -12.16
CA ILE A 226 1.80 -7.78 -10.95
C ILE A 226 0.91 -7.44 -9.75
N THR A 227 1.06 -8.23 -8.68
CA THR A 227 0.28 -8.08 -7.45
C THR A 227 1.13 -7.67 -6.25
N ALA A 228 2.42 -8.03 -6.25
CA ALA A 228 3.36 -7.73 -5.18
C ALA A 228 4.80 -7.67 -5.69
N ILE A 229 5.59 -6.80 -5.07
CA ILE A 229 7.02 -6.62 -5.34
C ILE A 229 7.74 -6.60 -3.99
N VAL A 230 8.72 -7.49 -3.81
CA VAL A 230 9.49 -7.57 -2.57
C VAL A 230 10.97 -7.73 -2.88
N GLU A 231 11.81 -6.89 -2.31
CA GLU A 231 13.26 -7.05 -2.41
C GLU A 231 13.69 -8.27 -1.61
N LYS A 232 14.46 -9.17 -2.24
CA LYS A 232 15.06 -10.31 -1.58
C LYS A 232 16.45 -9.95 -1.06
N ASP A 233 17.25 -9.32 -1.90
CA ASP A 233 18.61 -8.88 -1.62
C ASP A 233 19.01 -7.78 -2.61
N GLU A 234 20.24 -7.26 -2.52
CA GLU A 234 20.73 -6.16 -3.37
C GLU A 234 20.63 -6.39 -4.89
N LYS A 235 20.45 -7.64 -5.33
CA LYS A 235 20.46 -8.03 -6.75
C LYS A 235 19.14 -8.59 -7.23
N SER A 236 18.28 -9.06 -6.32
CA SER A 236 17.13 -9.87 -6.71
C SER A 236 15.83 -9.41 -6.04
N MET A 237 14.73 -9.53 -6.80
CA MET A 237 13.38 -9.15 -6.41
C MET A 237 12.44 -10.36 -6.53
N TRP A 238 11.60 -10.56 -5.54
CA TRP A 238 10.44 -11.43 -5.65
C TRP A 238 9.28 -10.66 -6.28
N ILE A 239 8.71 -11.24 -7.33
CA ILE A 239 7.60 -10.65 -8.07
C ILE A 239 6.41 -11.61 -8.02
N GLY A 240 5.36 -11.20 -7.32
CA GLY A 240 4.07 -11.89 -7.34
C GLY A 240 3.25 -11.42 -8.55
N SER A 241 2.62 -12.35 -9.24
CA SER A 241 1.76 -12.08 -10.39
C SER A 241 0.55 -13.01 -10.42
N ALA A 242 -0.42 -12.75 -11.28
CA ALA A 242 -1.56 -13.66 -11.48
C ALA A 242 -1.15 -15.04 -12.00
N THR A 243 0.07 -15.20 -12.54
CA THR A 243 0.60 -16.46 -13.04
C THR A 243 1.54 -17.18 -12.08
N GLY A 244 1.78 -16.60 -10.90
CA GLY A 244 2.63 -17.19 -9.86
C GLY A 244 3.72 -16.26 -9.35
N LEU A 245 4.71 -16.84 -8.68
CA LEU A 245 5.85 -16.17 -8.09
C LEU A 245 7.09 -16.29 -9.00
N CYS A 246 7.76 -15.19 -9.26
CA CYS A 246 9.00 -15.11 -10.01
C CYS A 246 10.11 -14.51 -9.15
N LEU A 247 11.30 -15.06 -9.23
CA LEU A 247 12.53 -14.41 -8.75
C LEU A 247 13.21 -13.76 -9.95
N LEU A 248 13.41 -12.45 -9.86
CA LEU A 248 14.10 -11.64 -10.86
C LEU A 248 15.49 -11.30 -10.33
N ASP A 249 16.54 -11.70 -11.05
CA ASP A 249 17.94 -11.45 -10.76
C ASP A 249 18.52 -10.35 -11.66
#